data_f9572bf831ed57241d176cc6303cdf2b
#
_entry.id   f9572bf831ed57241d176cc6303cdf2b
#
_cell.length_a   1.000
_cell.length_b   1.000
_cell.length_c   1.000
_cell.angle_alpha   90.00
_cell.angle_beta   90.00
_cell.angle_gamma   90.00
#
_symmetry.space_group_name_H-M   'P 1'
#
loop_
_entity.id
_entity.type
_entity.pdbx_description
1 polymer ?
#
loop_
_entity_poly.entity_id
_entity_poly.type
_entity_poly.pdbx_seq_one_letter_code
_entity_poly.pdbx_strand_id
1 'polypeptide(L)'
;MQAQPPHTEEPHGPREERPIDVALRVLLRVDEGAYATLALAGELARRSIPDSERAVVTELCYGTLRQALRLDRALAAQAPRGLGKLDATTMALLRLGAYQLLFMQARPHFVVDAVVTAIKRRRGGGLAGFANALLRKLAVAGEPELPPYPAPSSSKAKWLKVLSLHHSMPEPLTAQLWDVVDGPAELDALLTAFGQPAPTWLRCNPLRGTQQEALRALTTELQVTPTCHPLLPEAIELHGGHPFAGAGFAKGLYTAQDLAAQLVTRLLFAETPEGPLKLPERAILDGCAGVGGKTCHLASLTDNQRDIDAVDILPRKLELCRDHAHRLGCTRIRTIVTDLTLPTAPLRKSYAAVLLDAPCSGTGVLRRHPEARLKLPKLDELTALQARLLERIATKVMPGGVLLYSVCSLLPAEGPAQITAFLSRHPEFVPLPPSPVDPLFYGGPSPLCESQSPFALRTFPHRQNADGFYAVRLQRACTTRPTG
;
A
#
# COMPACT_ATOMS: atom_id res chain seq x y z
N MET A 1 26.36 68.38 -6.62
CA MET A 1 26.47 66.92 -6.83
C MET A 1 26.13 66.23 -5.52
N GLN A 2 24.86 65.82 -5.39
CA GLN A 2 24.38 65.03 -4.23
C GLN A 2 24.44 63.56 -4.64
N ALA A 3 25.21 62.76 -3.86
CA ALA A 3 25.30 61.33 -4.08
C ALA A 3 24.00 60.64 -3.62
N GLN A 4 23.43 59.83 -4.48
CA GLN A 4 22.32 58.93 -4.12
C GLN A 4 22.83 57.81 -3.19
N PRO A 5 22.09 57.39 -2.14
CA PRO A 5 22.48 56.27 -1.30
C PRO A 5 22.31 54.95 -2.05
N PRO A 6 23.09 53.92 -1.69
CA PRO A 6 23.01 52.60 -2.34
C PRO A 6 21.66 51.93 -2.04
N HIS A 7 21.06 51.33 -3.08
CA HIS A 7 19.88 50.49 -2.95
C HIS A 7 20.21 49.33 -2.04
N THR A 8 19.63 49.33 -0.83
CA THR A 8 19.60 48.17 0.04
C THR A 8 18.62 47.14 -0.62
N GLU A 9 19.21 46.03 -1.09
CA GLU A 9 18.43 44.85 -1.45
C GLU A 9 17.68 44.37 -0.18
N GLU A 10 16.34 44.47 -0.21
CA GLU A 10 15.50 43.83 0.81
C GLU A 10 15.81 42.33 0.85
N PRO A 11 15.96 41.73 2.03
CA PRO A 11 16.12 40.29 2.15
C PRO A 11 14.88 39.62 1.61
N HIS A 12 14.98 38.95 0.46
CA HIS A 12 13.94 38.09 -0.07
C HIS A 12 13.54 37.09 1.02
N GLY A 13 12.33 37.24 1.56
CA GLY A 13 11.71 36.24 2.42
C GLY A 13 11.75 34.86 1.77
N PRO A 14 11.58 33.78 2.52
CA PRO A 14 11.66 32.43 1.97
C PRO A 14 10.72 32.33 0.76
N ARG A 15 11.31 32.20 -0.45
CA ARG A 15 10.53 32.05 -1.69
C ARG A 15 9.61 30.86 -1.53
N GLU A 16 8.30 31.09 -1.60
CA GLU A 16 7.32 30.02 -1.66
C GLU A 16 7.74 28.99 -2.69
N GLU A 17 7.84 27.76 -2.26
CA GLU A 17 8.36 26.69 -3.09
C GLU A 17 7.24 26.14 -3.99
N ARG A 18 7.46 26.11 -5.29
CA ARG A 18 6.43 25.69 -6.24
C ARG A 18 6.13 24.19 -6.09
N PRO A 19 4.86 23.77 -6.20
CA PRO A 19 4.44 22.36 -6.13
C PRO A 19 5.25 21.42 -7.00
N ILE A 20 5.64 21.86 -8.21
CA ILE A 20 6.45 21.05 -9.13
C ILE A 20 7.87 20.76 -8.60
N ASP A 21 8.47 21.67 -7.85
CA ASP A 21 9.81 21.48 -7.28
C ASP A 21 9.78 20.47 -6.12
N VAL A 22 8.69 20.48 -5.35
CA VAL A 22 8.45 19.48 -4.28
C VAL A 22 8.18 18.11 -4.89
N ALA A 23 7.26 18.03 -5.88
CA ALA A 23 6.96 16.79 -6.56
C ALA A 23 8.19 16.18 -7.25
N LEU A 24 9.04 17.00 -7.87
CA LEU A 24 10.30 16.54 -8.45
C LEU A 24 11.18 15.81 -7.43
N ARG A 25 11.36 16.39 -6.23
CA ARG A 25 12.19 15.75 -5.19
C ARG A 25 11.61 14.42 -4.73
N VAL A 26 10.27 14.37 -4.60
CA VAL A 26 9.59 13.11 -4.27
C VAL A 26 9.86 12.05 -5.35
N LEU A 27 9.68 12.40 -6.64
CA LEU A 27 9.89 11.46 -7.74
C LEU A 27 11.35 10.99 -7.83
N LEU A 28 12.33 11.87 -7.62
CA LEU A 28 13.75 11.49 -7.60
C LEU A 28 14.07 10.53 -6.46
N ARG A 29 13.54 10.75 -5.25
CA ARG A 29 13.68 9.82 -4.13
C ARG A 29 13.03 8.47 -4.40
N VAL A 30 11.88 8.47 -5.07
CA VAL A 30 11.21 7.23 -5.51
C VAL A 30 12.06 6.49 -6.54
N ASP A 31 12.70 7.20 -7.43
CA ASP A 31 13.62 6.62 -8.42
C ASP A 31 14.85 5.98 -7.76
N GLU A 32 15.32 6.55 -6.65
CA GLU A 32 16.39 6.00 -5.77
C GLU A 32 15.90 4.82 -4.89
N GLY A 33 14.61 4.49 -4.91
CA GLY A 33 14.04 3.33 -4.21
C GLY A 33 13.20 3.64 -2.97
N ALA A 34 12.94 4.92 -2.66
CA ALA A 34 12.03 5.25 -1.57
C ALA A 34 10.56 4.97 -1.94
N TYR A 35 9.76 4.63 -0.94
CA TYR A 35 8.30 4.60 -1.12
C TYR A 35 7.74 6.01 -1.30
N ALA A 36 6.83 6.19 -2.27
CA ALA A 36 6.23 7.48 -2.59
C ALA A 36 5.54 8.12 -1.37
N THR A 37 4.84 7.34 -0.58
CA THR A 37 4.20 7.78 0.66
C THR A 37 5.17 8.39 1.65
N LEU A 38 6.33 7.73 1.90
CA LEU A 38 7.34 8.21 2.85
C LEU A 38 8.10 9.42 2.29
N ALA A 39 8.41 9.41 1.00
CA ALA A 39 9.09 10.51 0.33
C ALA A 39 8.21 11.78 0.38
N LEU A 40 6.92 11.65 0.04
CA LEU A 40 5.96 12.74 0.05
C LEU A 40 5.72 13.27 1.47
N ALA A 41 5.44 12.40 2.43
CA ALA A 41 5.25 12.80 3.83
C ALA A 41 6.47 13.56 4.38
N GLY A 42 7.67 13.09 4.08
CA GLY A 42 8.91 13.75 4.48
C GLY A 42 9.10 15.14 3.86
N GLU A 43 8.71 15.34 2.60
CA GLU A 43 8.79 16.65 1.94
C GLU A 43 7.71 17.61 2.47
N LEU A 44 6.48 17.13 2.68
CA LEU A 44 5.38 17.94 3.22
C LEU A 44 5.59 18.33 4.69
N ALA A 45 6.27 17.50 5.49
CA ALA A 45 6.57 17.80 6.90
C ALA A 45 7.71 18.81 7.09
N ARG A 46 8.68 18.84 6.17
CA ARG A 46 9.87 19.71 6.27
C ARG A 46 9.60 21.17 5.90
N ARG A 47 8.46 21.48 5.30
CA ARG A 47 8.19 22.76 4.66
C ARG A 47 6.81 23.28 5.00
N SER A 48 6.71 24.59 5.13
CA SER A 48 5.42 25.29 5.21
C SER A 48 4.80 25.36 3.82
N ILE A 49 4.12 24.28 3.40
CA ILE A 49 3.37 24.24 2.16
C ILE A 49 1.90 24.49 2.53
N PRO A 50 1.22 25.48 1.91
CA PRO A 50 -0.19 25.71 2.11
C PRO A 50 -1.03 24.45 1.86
N ASP A 51 -2.09 24.24 2.62
CA ASP A 51 -2.91 23.02 2.49
C ASP A 51 -3.50 22.86 1.07
N SER A 52 -3.85 23.95 0.41
CA SER A 52 -4.28 23.97 -1.00
C SER A 52 -3.22 23.40 -1.97
N GLU A 53 -1.95 23.66 -1.71
CA GLU A 53 -0.84 23.18 -2.53
C GLU A 53 -0.43 21.74 -2.19
N ARG A 54 -0.66 21.29 -0.95
CA ARG A 54 -0.41 19.89 -0.56
C ARG A 54 -1.20 18.89 -1.40
N ALA A 55 -2.46 19.21 -1.69
CA ALA A 55 -3.30 18.40 -2.56
C ALA A 55 -2.73 18.32 -3.98
N VAL A 56 -2.27 19.48 -4.52
CA VAL A 56 -1.65 19.55 -5.86
C VAL A 56 -0.34 18.75 -5.91
N VAL A 57 0.54 18.90 -4.90
CA VAL A 57 1.80 18.11 -4.81
C VAL A 57 1.50 16.63 -4.77
N THR A 58 0.52 16.22 -3.96
CA THR A 58 0.10 14.83 -3.83
C THR A 58 -0.39 14.27 -5.16
N GLU A 59 -1.26 15.01 -5.85
CA GLU A 59 -1.78 14.60 -7.17
C GLU A 59 -0.67 14.54 -8.22
N LEU A 60 0.22 15.52 -8.27
CA LEU A 60 1.38 15.51 -9.16
C LEU A 60 2.25 14.26 -8.95
N CYS A 61 2.55 13.90 -7.71
CA CYS A 61 3.37 12.73 -7.40
C CYS A 61 2.68 11.43 -7.80
N TYR A 62 1.50 11.17 -7.24
CA TYR A 62 0.81 9.90 -7.46
C TYR A 62 0.28 9.74 -8.87
N GLY A 63 -0.27 10.81 -9.45
CA GLY A 63 -0.78 10.80 -10.81
C GLY A 63 0.32 10.55 -11.83
N THR A 64 1.47 11.23 -11.69
CA THR A 64 2.64 10.99 -12.56
C THR A 64 3.13 9.55 -12.46
N LEU A 65 3.20 8.97 -11.26
CA LEU A 65 3.61 7.58 -11.07
C LEU A 65 2.60 6.59 -11.65
N ARG A 66 1.30 6.82 -11.46
CA ARG A 66 0.23 5.97 -12.02
C ARG A 66 0.24 5.95 -13.54
N GLN A 67 0.51 7.09 -14.17
CA GLN A 67 0.44 7.25 -15.62
C GLN A 67 1.81 7.18 -16.31
N ALA A 68 2.88 6.78 -15.61
CA ALA A 68 4.25 6.90 -16.09
C ALA A 68 4.48 6.34 -17.50
N LEU A 69 3.95 5.14 -17.80
CA LEU A 69 4.15 4.51 -19.12
C LEU A 69 3.35 5.22 -20.22
N ARG A 70 2.15 5.73 -19.93
CA ARG A 70 1.37 6.53 -20.88
C ARG A 70 2.04 7.87 -21.13
N LEU A 71 2.58 8.51 -20.09
CA LEU A 71 3.35 9.75 -20.21
C LEU A 71 4.60 9.55 -21.05
N ASP A 72 5.35 8.47 -20.81
CA ASP A 72 6.54 8.14 -21.60
C ASP A 72 6.21 7.90 -23.08
N ARG A 73 5.11 7.19 -23.34
CA ARG A 73 4.61 6.98 -24.71
C ARG A 73 4.24 8.31 -25.39
N ALA A 74 3.54 9.18 -24.69
CA ALA A 74 3.11 10.48 -25.20
C ALA A 74 4.30 11.40 -25.47
N LEU A 75 5.27 11.46 -24.57
CA LEU A 75 6.52 12.22 -24.74
C LEU A 75 7.36 11.65 -25.88
N ALA A 76 7.50 10.32 -25.97
CA ALA A 76 8.27 9.66 -27.04
C ALA A 76 7.70 9.94 -28.42
N ALA A 77 6.37 9.99 -28.57
CA ALA A 77 5.71 10.33 -29.85
C ALA A 77 6.08 11.72 -30.37
N GLN A 78 6.46 12.65 -29.49
CA GLN A 78 6.86 14.01 -29.82
C GLN A 78 8.39 14.20 -29.89
N ALA A 79 9.18 13.17 -29.55
CA ALA A 79 10.63 13.22 -29.46
C ALA A 79 11.31 12.32 -30.53
N PRO A 80 11.51 12.79 -31.78
CA PRO A 80 12.05 11.97 -32.90
C PRO A 80 13.44 11.36 -32.62
N ARG A 81 14.25 12.00 -31.74
CA ARG A 81 15.58 11.54 -31.33
C ARG A 81 15.54 10.64 -30.09
N GLY A 82 14.34 10.30 -29.60
CA GLY A 82 14.13 9.51 -28.38
C GLY A 82 14.41 10.27 -27.09
N LEU A 83 14.08 9.64 -25.97
CA LEU A 83 14.23 10.18 -24.61
C LEU A 83 15.35 9.50 -23.80
N GLY A 84 15.93 8.43 -24.31
CA GLY A 84 16.84 7.53 -23.57
C GLY A 84 18.18 8.15 -23.12
N LYS A 85 18.51 9.35 -23.61
CA LYS A 85 19.72 10.08 -23.20
C LYS A 85 19.46 11.16 -22.15
N LEU A 86 18.21 11.31 -21.70
CA LEU A 86 17.84 12.31 -20.71
C LEU A 86 18.20 11.79 -19.30
N ASP A 87 18.70 12.71 -18.46
CA ASP A 87 18.91 12.41 -17.05
C ASP A 87 17.58 12.29 -16.29
N ALA A 88 17.62 11.62 -15.12
CA ALA A 88 16.45 11.37 -14.29
C ALA A 88 15.68 12.66 -13.92
N THR A 89 16.39 13.74 -13.62
CA THR A 89 15.77 15.04 -13.27
C THR A 89 14.96 15.62 -14.43
N THR A 90 15.54 15.62 -15.64
CA THR A 90 14.88 16.11 -16.84
C THR A 90 13.69 15.23 -17.19
N MET A 91 13.83 13.90 -17.12
CA MET A 91 12.74 12.98 -17.40
C MET A 91 11.58 13.13 -16.39
N ALA A 92 11.88 13.23 -15.10
CA ALA A 92 10.86 13.47 -14.06
C ALA A 92 10.10 14.79 -14.29
N LEU A 93 10.80 15.88 -14.64
CA LEU A 93 10.17 17.17 -14.96
C LEU A 93 9.29 17.10 -16.21
N LEU A 94 9.72 16.40 -17.25
CA LEU A 94 8.92 16.17 -18.45
C LEU A 94 7.67 15.35 -18.15
N ARG A 95 7.77 14.28 -17.33
CA ARG A 95 6.60 13.50 -16.89
C ARG A 95 5.63 14.36 -16.07
N LEU A 96 6.12 15.18 -15.13
CA LEU A 96 5.28 16.13 -14.37
C LEU A 96 4.58 17.13 -15.26
N GLY A 97 5.27 17.68 -16.27
CA GLY A 97 4.67 18.57 -17.25
C GLY A 97 3.62 17.87 -18.11
N ALA A 98 3.94 16.71 -18.65
CA ALA A 98 3.03 15.91 -19.45
C ALA A 98 1.78 15.50 -18.65
N TYR A 99 1.93 15.11 -17.37
CA TYR A 99 0.81 14.79 -16.51
C TYR A 99 -0.15 15.98 -16.33
N GLN A 100 0.39 17.17 -16.06
CA GLN A 100 -0.41 18.38 -15.92
C GLN A 100 -1.18 18.73 -17.21
N LEU A 101 -0.53 18.57 -18.37
CA LEU A 101 -1.13 18.87 -19.67
C LEU A 101 -2.23 17.86 -20.05
N LEU A 102 -1.99 16.58 -19.86
CA LEU A 102 -2.84 15.51 -20.38
C LEU A 102 -3.95 15.09 -19.39
N PHE A 103 -3.68 15.12 -18.09
CA PHE A 103 -4.58 14.55 -17.07
C PHE A 103 -5.16 15.59 -16.10
N MET A 104 -4.45 16.71 -15.85
CA MET A 104 -4.97 17.80 -15.00
C MET A 104 -5.60 18.93 -15.79
N GLN A 105 -5.56 18.89 -17.13
CA GLN A 105 -6.08 19.93 -18.02
C GLN A 105 -5.56 21.34 -17.67
N ALA A 106 -4.34 21.42 -17.17
CA ALA A 106 -3.73 22.67 -16.78
C ALA A 106 -3.39 23.54 -17.99
N ARG A 107 -3.43 24.86 -17.83
CA ARG A 107 -3.16 25.81 -18.93
C ARG A 107 -1.72 25.63 -19.44
N PRO A 108 -1.53 25.35 -20.76
CA PRO A 108 -0.23 24.92 -21.30
C PRO A 108 0.92 25.89 -21.03
N HIS A 109 0.68 27.21 -21.14
CA HIS A 109 1.74 28.20 -20.98
C HIS A 109 2.32 28.20 -19.54
N PHE A 110 1.49 28.03 -18.51
CA PHE A 110 1.96 27.94 -17.11
C PHE A 110 2.76 26.68 -16.87
N VAL A 111 2.28 25.54 -17.40
CA VAL A 111 2.98 24.24 -17.24
C VAL A 111 4.34 24.28 -17.95
N VAL A 112 4.36 24.72 -19.20
CA VAL A 112 5.60 24.79 -19.99
C VAL A 112 6.60 25.71 -19.33
N ASP A 113 6.18 26.93 -18.90
CA ASP A 113 7.08 27.87 -18.22
C ASP A 113 7.64 27.28 -16.92
N ALA A 114 6.81 26.67 -16.10
CA ALA A 114 7.23 26.06 -14.84
C ALA A 114 8.29 24.96 -15.05
N VAL A 115 8.06 24.05 -16.01
CA VAL A 115 8.99 22.95 -16.33
C VAL A 115 10.28 23.49 -16.93
N VAL A 116 10.18 24.38 -17.93
CA VAL A 116 11.34 24.98 -18.62
C VAL A 116 12.22 25.75 -17.64
N THR A 117 11.63 26.55 -16.76
CA THR A 117 12.35 27.27 -15.71
C THR A 117 13.03 26.31 -14.74
N ALA A 118 12.35 25.21 -14.33
CA ALA A 118 12.92 24.21 -13.44
C ALA A 118 14.11 23.48 -14.09
N ILE A 119 14.03 23.14 -15.37
CA ILE A 119 15.12 22.51 -16.13
C ILE A 119 16.28 23.51 -16.32
N LYS A 120 15.99 24.74 -16.74
CA LYS A 120 17.01 25.78 -16.96
C LYS A 120 17.86 26.00 -15.73
N ARG A 121 17.25 26.09 -14.55
CA ARG A 121 17.96 26.26 -13.27
C ARG A 121 18.91 25.11 -12.93
N ARG A 122 18.61 23.88 -13.36
CA ARG A 122 19.31 22.65 -12.94
C ARG A 122 20.22 22.07 -14.01
N ARG A 123 19.90 22.28 -15.30
CA ARG A 123 20.55 21.59 -16.44
C ARG A 123 20.95 22.52 -17.60
N GLY A 124 20.66 23.80 -17.49
CA GLY A 124 21.03 24.80 -18.50
C GLY A 124 20.05 24.98 -19.67
N GLY A 125 20.41 25.89 -20.58
CA GLY A 125 19.50 26.40 -21.62
C GLY A 125 19.16 25.39 -22.73
N GLY A 126 20.09 24.51 -23.10
CA GLY A 126 19.89 23.57 -24.21
C GLY A 126 18.75 22.57 -23.93
N LEU A 127 18.76 21.93 -22.76
CA LEU A 127 17.70 21.03 -22.34
C LEU A 127 16.37 21.76 -22.07
N ALA A 128 16.44 23.03 -21.60
CA ALA A 128 15.25 23.86 -21.42
C ALA A 128 14.57 24.17 -22.76
N GLY A 129 15.34 24.48 -23.79
CA GLY A 129 14.82 24.69 -25.17
C GLY A 129 14.17 23.43 -25.74
N PHE A 130 14.81 22.27 -25.56
CA PHE A 130 14.23 20.96 -25.95
C PHE A 130 12.90 20.71 -25.22
N ALA A 131 12.85 20.86 -23.89
CA ALA A 131 11.64 20.65 -23.09
C ALA A 131 10.50 21.59 -23.52
N ASN A 132 10.80 22.88 -23.80
CA ASN A 132 9.82 23.85 -24.30
C ASN A 132 9.18 23.37 -25.63
N ALA A 133 10.01 22.98 -26.60
CA ALA A 133 9.53 22.48 -27.88
C ALA A 133 8.70 21.21 -27.75
N LEU A 134 9.18 20.26 -26.92
CA LEU A 134 8.52 18.97 -26.68
C LEU A 134 7.14 19.14 -26.03
N LEU A 135 7.05 19.89 -24.92
CA LEU A 135 5.81 20.08 -24.19
C LEU A 135 4.79 20.94 -24.96
N ARG A 136 5.23 21.92 -25.74
CA ARG A 136 4.33 22.68 -26.65
C ARG A 136 3.71 21.78 -27.72
N LYS A 137 4.51 20.88 -28.33
CA LYS A 137 3.99 19.89 -29.29
C LYS A 137 3.00 18.96 -28.62
N LEU A 138 3.34 18.45 -27.42
CA LEU A 138 2.46 17.58 -26.65
C LEU A 138 1.13 18.25 -26.29
N ALA A 139 1.17 19.54 -25.90
CA ALA A 139 -0.04 20.29 -25.56
C ALA A 139 -1.01 20.44 -26.76
N VAL A 140 -0.48 20.46 -27.98
CA VAL A 140 -1.29 20.53 -29.21
C VAL A 140 -1.73 19.14 -29.68
N ALA A 141 -0.83 18.16 -29.65
CA ALA A 141 -1.09 16.81 -30.16
C ALA A 141 -1.95 15.97 -29.22
N GLY A 142 -1.89 16.25 -27.90
CA GLY A 142 -2.52 15.42 -26.89
C GLY A 142 -1.82 14.05 -26.70
N GLU A 143 -2.52 13.15 -26.05
CA GLU A 143 -2.07 11.76 -25.91
C GLU A 143 -2.29 11.01 -27.23
N PRO A 144 -1.32 10.15 -27.67
CA PRO A 144 -1.54 9.28 -28.81
C PRO A 144 -2.76 8.37 -28.57
N GLU A 145 -3.53 8.15 -29.62
CA GLU A 145 -4.73 7.31 -29.56
C GLU A 145 -4.38 5.91 -29.01
N LEU A 146 -5.20 5.44 -28.08
CA LEU A 146 -5.09 4.10 -27.53
C LEU A 146 -5.75 3.09 -28.48
N PRO A 147 -5.18 1.88 -28.63
CA PRO A 147 -5.80 0.88 -29.48
C PRO A 147 -7.18 0.49 -28.94
N PRO A 148 -8.15 0.16 -29.80
CA PRO A 148 -9.45 -0.32 -29.35
C PRO A 148 -9.32 -1.63 -28.59
N TYR A 149 -10.25 -1.88 -27.66
CA TYR A 149 -10.32 -3.14 -26.94
C TYR A 149 -10.46 -4.33 -27.92
N PRO A 150 -9.75 -5.44 -27.67
CA PRO A 150 -9.83 -6.61 -28.52
C PRO A 150 -11.21 -7.26 -28.49
N ALA A 151 -11.60 -7.95 -29.56
CA ALA A 151 -12.79 -8.80 -29.53
C ALA A 151 -12.62 -9.93 -28.48
N PRO A 152 -13.71 -10.44 -27.86
CA PRO A 152 -13.64 -11.49 -26.84
C PRO A 152 -12.85 -12.73 -27.27
N SER A 153 -12.91 -13.08 -28.57
CA SER A 153 -12.17 -14.20 -29.16
C SER A 153 -10.69 -13.94 -29.43
N SER A 154 -10.18 -12.76 -29.11
CA SER A 154 -8.78 -12.40 -29.35
C SER A 154 -7.84 -13.14 -28.41
N SER A 155 -6.59 -13.34 -28.85
CA SER A 155 -5.56 -14.00 -28.06
C SER A 155 -5.21 -13.26 -26.77
N LYS A 156 -4.78 -14.00 -25.72
CA LYS A 156 -4.25 -13.45 -24.47
C LYS A 156 -3.21 -12.35 -24.73
N ALA A 157 -2.26 -12.59 -25.62
CA ALA A 157 -1.20 -11.62 -25.94
C ALA A 157 -1.74 -10.28 -26.47
N LYS A 158 -2.79 -10.30 -27.30
CA LYS A 158 -3.44 -9.07 -27.78
C LYS A 158 -4.12 -8.31 -26.65
N TRP A 159 -4.83 -9.01 -25.76
CA TRP A 159 -5.44 -8.43 -24.57
C TRP A 159 -4.40 -7.81 -23.63
N LEU A 160 -3.32 -8.54 -23.31
CA LEU A 160 -2.26 -8.04 -22.42
C LEU A 160 -1.66 -6.73 -22.94
N LYS A 161 -1.33 -6.67 -24.24
CA LYS A 161 -0.77 -5.48 -24.88
C LYS A 161 -1.72 -4.28 -24.77
N VAL A 162 -3.01 -4.49 -25.04
CA VAL A 162 -4.00 -3.40 -25.01
C VAL A 162 -4.24 -2.93 -23.59
N LEU A 163 -4.51 -3.84 -22.64
CA LEU A 163 -4.74 -3.51 -21.25
C LEU A 163 -3.51 -2.82 -20.60
N SER A 164 -2.31 -3.28 -20.93
CA SER A 164 -1.07 -2.66 -20.47
C SER A 164 -0.97 -1.18 -20.87
N LEU A 165 -1.34 -0.84 -22.12
CA LEU A 165 -1.36 0.53 -22.60
C LEU A 165 -2.46 1.36 -21.96
N HIS A 166 -3.69 0.85 -21.88
CA HIS A 166 -4.83 1.57 -21.30
C HIS A 166 -4.61 1.95 -19.84
N HIS A 167 -4.03 1.03 -19.06
CA HIS A 167 -3.87 1.18 -17.61
C HIS A 167 -2.47 1.61 -17.16
N SER A 168 -1.58 1.99 -18.10
CA SER A 168 -0.20 2.36 -17.74
C SER A 168 0.46 1.30 -16.83
N MET A 169 0.29 0.01 -17.20
CA MET A 169 0.79 -1.14 -16.45
C MET A 169 1.84 -1.88 -17.28
N PRO A 170 2.99 -2.28 -16.72
CA PRO A 170 3.95 -3.10 -17.45
C PRO A 170 3.33 -4.41 -17.92
N GLU A 171 3.56 -4.79 -19.18
CA GLU A 171 3.01 -6.01 -19.77
C GLU A 171 3.37 -7.29 -18.98
N PRO A 172 4.61 -7.45 -18.45
CA PRO A 172 4.93 -8.60 -17.59
C PRO A 172 4.07 -8.69 -16.33
N LEU A 173 3.79 -7.55 -15.67
CA LEU A 173 2.92 -7.51 -14.49
C LEU A 173 1.46 -7.77 -14.88
N THR A 174 0.99 -7.21 -16.00
CA THR A 174 -0.34 -7.49 -16.54
C THR A 174 -0.52 -8.98 -16.83
N ALA A 175 0.53 -9.64 -17.36
CA ALA A 175 0.52 -11.08 -17.62
C ALA A 175 0.44 -11.92 -16.33
N GLN A 176 1.15 -11.52 -15.27
CA GLN A 176 1.05 -12.18 -13.96
C GLN A 176 -0.36 -12.01 -13.33
N LEU A 177 -0.96 -10.84 -13.50
CA LEU A 177 -2.31 -10.57 -12.97
C LEU A 177 -3.41 -11.24 -13.78
N TRP A 178 -3.16 -11.59 -15.04
CA TRP A 178 -4.11 -12.33 -15.87
C TRP A 178 -4.55 -13.67 -15.24
N ASP A 179 -3.61 -14.37 -14.62
CA ASP A 179 -3.85 -15.69 -14.04
C ASP A 179 -4.44 -15.62 -12.61
N VAL A 180 -4.76 -14.40 -12.15
CA VAL A 180 -5.32 -14.10 -10.81
C VAL A 180 -6.83 -13.93 -10.84
N VAL A 181 -7.40 -13.56 -11.99
CA VAL A 181 -8.80 -13.16 -12.19
C VAL A 181 -9.45 -13.90 -13.36
N ASP A 182 -10.77 -13.86 -13.45
CA ASP A 182 -11.54 -14.61 -14.45
C ASP A 182 -11.66 -13.84 -15.78
N GLY A 183 -10.58 -13.84 -16.54
CA GLY A 183 -10.58 -13.34 -17.91
C GLY A 183 -10.36 -11.83 -18.05
N PRO A 184 -10.45 -11.33 -19.30
CA PRO A 184 -10.02 -9.98 -19.64
C PRO A 184 -10.89 -8.87 -19.05
N ALA A 185 -12.18 -9.10 -18.89
CA ALA A 185 -13.09 -8.08 -18.34
C ALA A 185 -12.82 -7.83 -16.86
N GLU A 186 -12.55 -8.89 -16.10
CA GLU A 186 -12.22 -8.74 -14.70
C GLU A 186 -10.80 -8.19 -14.50
N LEU A 187 -9.86 -8.56 -15.36
CA LEU A 187 -8.54 -7.94 -15.35
C LEU A 187 -8.63 -6.43 -15.64
N ASP A 188 -9.44 -6.03 -16.60
CA ASP A 188 -9.69 -4.61 -16.90
C ASP A 188 -10.26 -3.86 -15.68
N ALA A 189 -11.22 -4.46 -14.99
CA ALA A 189 -11.78 -3.90 -13.74
C ALA A 189 -10.73 -3.78 -12.63
N LEU A 190 -9.87 -4.79 -12.44
CA LEU A 190 -8.78 -4.77 -11.48
C LEU A 190 -7.76 -3.67 -11.81
N LEU A 191 -7.33 -3.58 -13.08
CA LEU A 191 -6.37 -2.57 -13.52
C LEU A 191 -6.96 -1.15 -13.46
N THR A 192 -8.26 -1.00 -13.75
CA THR A 192 -9.00 0.26 -13.54
C THR A 192 -8.94 0.67 -12.07
N ALA A 193 -9.22 -0.25 -11.15
CA ALA A 193 -9.12 0.03 -9.72
C ALA A 193 -7.71 0.45 -9.31
N PHE A 194 -6.66 -0.18 -9.83
CA PHE A 194 -5.28 0.25 -9.57
C PHE A 194 -4.94 1.65 -10.11
N GLY A 195 -5.68 2.13 -11.09
CA GLY A 195 -5.58 3.49 -11.62
C GLY A 195 -6.20 4.57 -10.73
N GLN A 196 -7.05 4.19 -9.78
CA GLN A 196 -7.76 5.12 -8.91
C GLN A 196 -6.98 5.40 -7.60
N PRO A 197 -7.21 6.53 -6.93
CA PRO A 197 -6.75 6.75 -5.57
C PRO A 197 -7.29 5.66 -4.62
N ALA A 198 -6.45 5.23 -3.67
CA ALA A 198 -6.89 4.28 -2.66
C ALA A 198 -7.89 4.92 -1.69
N PRO A 199 -8.92 4.20 -1.23
CA PRO A 199 -9.82 4.70 -0.20
C PRO A 199 -9.06 4.93 1.11
N THR A 200 -9.54 5.88 1.91
CA THR A 200 -9.01 6.10 3.24
C THR A 200 -9.84 5.30 4.23
N TRP A 201 -9.31 4.16 4.65
CA TRP A 201 -9.90 3.37 5.71
C TRP A 201 -9.26 3.69 7.05
N LEU A 202 -10.09 3.87 8.06
CA LEU A 202 -9.71 4.04 9.46
C LEU A 202 -10.22 2.85 10.27
N ARG A 203 -9.54 2.57 11.36
CA ARG A 203 -9.98 1.61 12.36
C ARG A 203 -10.22 2.33 13.68
N CYS A 204 -11.42 2.22 14.24
CA CYS A 204 -11.73 2.64 15.60
C CYS A 204 -10.89 1.89 16.61
N ASN A 205 -10.57 2.54 17.71
CA ASN A 205 -9.74 1.96 18.77
C ASN A 205 -10.50 1.86 20.09
N PRO A 206 -11.07 0.70 20.44
CA PRO A 206 -11.83 0.53 21.67
C PRO A 206 -10.99 0.69 22.94
N LEU A 207 -9.65 0.60 22.87
CA LEU A 207 -8.77 0.88 24.02
C LEU A 207 -8.73 2.36 24.42
N ARG A 208 -9.22 3.27 23.58
CA ARG A 208 -9.19 4.73 23.81
C ARG A 208 -10.57 5.39 23.82
N GLY A 209 -11.56 4.71 23.29
CA GLY A 209 -12.92 5.26 23.25
C GLY A 209 -13.86 4.44 22.39
N THR A 210 -15.10 4.87 22.35
CA THR A 210 -16.16 4.21 21.59
C THR A 210 -16.11 4.58 20.10
N GLN A 211 -16.76 3.76 19.26
CA GLN A 211 -16.96 4.09 17.84
C GLN A 211 -17.69 5.44 17.68
N GLN A 212 -18.68 5.72 18.53
CA GLN A 212 -19.43 6.98 18.46
C GLN A 212 -18.55 8.20 18.73
N GLU A 213 -17.62 8.11 19.69
CA GLU A 213 -16.65 9.18 19.94
C GLU A 213 -15.71 9.39 18.76
N ALA A 214 -15.22 8.30 18.14
CA ALA A 214 -14.42 8.39 16.94
C ALA A 214 -15.18 9.04 15.77
N LEU A 215 -16.43 8.64 15.53
CA LEU A 215 -17.29 9.22 14.49
C LEU A 215 -17.57 10.71 14.74
N ARG A 216 -17.89 11.08 16.00
CA ARG A 216 -18.09 12.50 16.36
C ARG A 216 -16.84 13.32 16.11
N ALA A 217 -15.67 12.82 16.51
CA ALA A 217 -14.39 13.50 16.27
C ALA A 217 -14.15 13.71 14.78
N LEU A 218 -14.33 12.66 13.94
CA LEU A 218 -14.17 12.77 12.50
C LEU A 218 -15.13 13.79 11.87
N THR A 219 -16.41 13.75 12.26
CA THR A 219 -17.43 14.65 11.70
C THR A 219 -17.18 16.11 12.11
N THR A 220 -16.88 16.37 13.40
CA THR A 220 -16.76 17.74 13.91
C THR A 220 -15.41 18.38 13.58
N GLU A 221 -14.32 17.61 13.65
CA GLU A 221 -12.97 18.15 13.47
C GLU A 221 -12.57 18.25 11.98
N LEU A 222 -13.02 17.29 11.15
CA LEU A 222 -12.63 17.22 9.74
C LEU A 222 -13.73 17.69 8.78
N GLN A 223 -14.94 17.95 9.29
CA GLN A 223 -16.12 18.34 8.50
C GLN A 223 -16.43 17.36 7.35
N VAL A 224 -16.26 16.05 7.61
CA VAL A 224 -16.51 14.97 6.67
C VAL A 224 -17.60 14.04 7.20
N THR A 225 -18.26 13.31 6.31
CA THR A 225 -19.22 12.27 6.70
C THR A 225 -18.54 10.90 6.60
N PRO A 226 -18.15 10.30 7.74
CA PRO A 226 -17.56 8.97 7.75
C PRO A 226 -18.63 7.91 7.51
N THR A 227 -18.28 6.83 6.79
CA THR A 227 -19.17 5.69 6.54
C THR A 227 -18.64 4.45 7.25
N CYS A 228 -19.44 3.85 8.12
CA CYS A 228 -19.08 2.60 8.80
C CYS A 228 -19.24 1.41 7.84
N HIS A 229 -18.32 0.45 7.93
CA HIS A 229 -18.49 -0.82 7.22
C HIS A 229 -19.64 -1.63 7.87
N PRO A 230 -20.57 -2.18 7.09
CA PRO A 230 -21.80 -2.78 7.63
C PRO A 230 -21.56 -4.02 8.51
N LEU A 231 -20.50 -4.78 8.22
CA LEU A 231 -20.17 -6.03 8.92
C LEU A 231 -18.91 -5.96 9.79
N LEU A 232 -18.19 -4.85 9.76
CA LEU A 232 -16.97 -4.62 10.54
C LEU A 232 -17.07 -3.26 11.23
N PRO A 233 -17.71 -3.18 12.41
CA PRO A 233 -18.05 -1.90 13.04
C PRO A 233 -16.86 -0.99 13.31
N GLU A 234 -15.67 -1.53 13.58
CA GLU A 234 -14.47 -0.73 13.78
C GLU A 234 -13.93 -0.11 12.48
N ALA A 235 -14.32 -0.58 11.30
CA ALA A 235 -13.86 -0.05 10.03
C ALA A 235 -14.72 1.14 9.58
N ILE A 236 -14.07 2.26 9.30
CA ILE A 236 -14.69 3.51 8.84
C ILE A 236 -14.03 3.91 7.53
N GLU A 237 -14.82 4.11 6.49
CA GLU A 237 -14.37 4.75 5.25
C GLU A 237 -14.50 6.27 5.37
N LEU A 238 -13.45 6.99 4.99
CA LEU A 238 -13.40 8.44 5.01
C LEU A 238 -13.34 8.99 3.59
N HIS A 239 -14.30 9.83 3.24
CA HIS A 239 -14.36 10.50 1.95
C HIS A 239 -13.86 11.95 2.09
N GLY A 240 -12.56 12.15 1.82
CA GLY A 240 -11.89 13.44 1.98
C GLY A 240 -11.36 13.69 3.38
N GLY A 241 -10.89 14.93 3.64
CA GLY A 241 -10.28 15.34 4.90
C GLY A 241 -8.86 14.77 5.10
N HIS A 242 -8.23 15.21 6.20
CA HIS A 242 -6.89 14.78 6.60
C HIS A 242 -6.96 14.14 8.00
N PRO A 243 -7.13 12.82 8.12
CA PRO A 243 -7.48 12.16 9.39
C PRO A 243 -6.40 12.31 10.48
N PHE A 244 -5.17 12.67 10.11
CA PHE A 244 -4.05 12.80 11.04
C PHE A 244 -3.94 14.17 11.71
N ALA A 245 -4.74 15.16 11.31
CA ALA A 245 -4.67 16.52 11.82
C ALA A 245 -5.56 16.75 13.05
N GLY A 246 -6.54 15.88 13.32
CA GLY A 246 -7.54 16.06 14.37
C GLY A 246 -7.09 15.63 15.77
N ALA A 247 -7.72 16.21 16.81
CA ALA A 247 -7.50 15.83 18.20
C ALA A 247 -7.91 14.37 18.46
N GLY A 248 -8.92 13.85 17.76
CA GLY A 248 -9.33 12.45 17.83
C GLY A 248 -8.23 11.49 17.44
N PHE A 249 -7.43 11.82 16.39
CA PHE A 249 -6.24 11.07 16.04
C PHE A 249 -5.17 11.12 17.12
N ALA A 250 -4.86 12.31 17.62
CA ALA A 250 -3.87 12.49 18.68
C ALA A 250 -4.23 11.73 19.96
N LYS A 251 -5.52 11.69 20.32
CA LYS A 251 -6.07 10.91 21.46
C LYS A 251 -6.07 9.41 21.20
N GLY A 252 -5.82 8.96 19.97
CA GLY A 252 -5.82 7.54 19.63
C GLY A 252 -7.19 6.90 19.46
N LEU A 253 -8.26 7.69 19.26
CA LEU A 253 -9.62 7.17 19.05
C LEU A 253 -9.74 6.33 17.78
N TYR A 254 -8.88 6.60 16.82
CA TYR A 254 -8.79 5.85 15.55
C TYR A 254 -7.38 5.87 14.98
N THR A 255 -7.17 5.01 14.01
CA THR A 255 -5.91 4.94 13.26
C THR A 255 -6.18 4.59 11.81
N ALA A 256 -5.29 5.02 10.89
CA ALA A 256 -5.37 4.58 9.49
C ALA A 256 -4.94 3.12 9.38
N GLN A 257 -5.82 2.31 8.81
CA GLN A 257 -5.53 0.92 8.45
C GLN A 257 -6.49 0.50 7.35
N ASP A 258 -5.96 -0.03 6.24
CA ASP A 258 -6.78 -0.52 5.16
C ASP A 258 -7.75 -1.61 5.61
N LEU A 259 -8.94 -1.68 4.99
CA LEU A 259 -9.98 -2.65 5.31
C LEU A 259 -9.45 -4.09 5.22
N ALA A 260 -8.69 -4.43 4.18
CA ALA A 260 -8.15 -5.78 4.03
C ALA A 260 -7.17 -6.13 5.15
N ALA A 261 -6.33 -5.19 5.59
CA ALA A 261 -5.43 -5.39 6.72
C ALA A 261 -6.19 -5.58 8.06
N GLN A 262 -7.36 -4.94 8.22
CA GLN A 262 -8.25 -5.16 9.35
C GLN A 262 -8.86 -6.57 9.30
N LEU A 263 -9.37 -6.99 8.12
CA LEU A 263 -9.95 -8.31 7.89
C LEU A 263 -8.95 -9.44 8.15
N VAL A 264 -7.69 -9.27 7.71
CA VAL A 264 -6.61 -10.23 8.00
C VAL A 264 -6.43 -10.43 9.51
N THR A 265 -6.40 -9.34 10.29
CA THR A 265 -6.23 -9.44 11.74
C THR A 265 -7.46 -10.06 12.40
N ARG A 266 -8.66 -9.74 11.91
CA ARG A 266 -9.92 -10.34 12.38
C ARG A 266 -9.98 -11.84 12.09
N LEU A 267 -9.45 -12.29 10.94
CA LEU A 267 -9.43 -13.71 10.61
C LEU A 267 -8.70 -14.55 11.66
N LEU A 268 -7.68 -14.01 12.34
CA LEU A 268 -6.96 -14.72 13.40
C LEU A 268 -7.88 -15.15 14.54
N PHE A 269 -8.88 -14.34 14.87
CA PHE A 269 -9.83 -14.55 15.99
C PHE A 269 -11.24 -14.93 15.53
N ALA A 270 -11.47 -15.08 14.22
CA ALA A 270 -12.77 -15.47 13.71
C ALA A 270 -13.22 -16.81 14.29
N GLU A 271 -14.53 -16.94 14.56
CA GLU A 271 -15.11 -18.21 14.98
C GLU A 271 -14.78 -19.32 13.97
N THR A 272 -14.75 -20.54 14.47
CA THR A 272 -14.55 -21.73 13.66
C THR A 272 -15.89 -22.40 13.38
N PRO A 273 -15.98 -23.39 12.47
CA PRO A 273 -17.20 -24.17 12.30
C PRO A 273 -17.69 -24.83 13.59
N GLU A 274 -16.76 -25.11 14.52
CA GLU A 274 -17.05 -25.71 15.83
C GLU A 274 -17.38 -24.69 16.92
N GLY A 275 -17.38 -23.39 16.61
CA GLY A 275 -17.68 -22.28 17.51
C GLY A 275 -16.48 -21.36 17.80
N PRO A 276 -16.52 -20.61 18.92
CA PRO A 276 -15.52 -19.65 19.26
C PRO A 276 -14.10 -20.24 19.35
N LEU A 277 -13.14 -19.59 18.70
CA LEU A 277 -11.74 -20.03 18.71
C LEU A 277 -11.16 -19.95 20.14
N LYS A 278 -10.75 -21.08 20.69
CA LYS A 278 -10.11 -21.16 21.99
C LYS A 278 -8.59 -21.19 21.81
N LEU A 279 -7.94 -20.04 21.99
CA LEU A 279 -6.48 -19.96 22.01
C LEU A 279 -5.93 -20.25 23.40
N PRO A 280 -4.83 -21.03 23.52
CA PRO A 280 -4.13 -21.21 24.78
C PRO A 280 -3.72 -19.86 25.42
N GLU A 281 -3.59 -19.82 26.76
CA GLU A 281 -3.16 -18.61 27.48
C GLU A 281 -1.64 -18.40 27.35
N ARG A 282 -1.21 -17.94 26.20
CA ARG A 282 0.19 -17.63 25.87
C ARG A 282 0.25 -16.36 25.00
N ALA A 283 1.46 -15.82 24.85
CA ALA A 283 1.72 -14.65 24.03
C ALA A 283 1.37 -14.89 22.54
N ILE A 284 1.20 -13.79 21.83
CA ILE A 284 1.05 -13.75 20.37
C ILE A 284 2.36 -13.25 19.77
N LEU A 285 2.74 -13.77 18.61
CA LEU A 285 3.85 -13.26 17.81
C LEU A 285 3.29 -12.55 16.56
N ASP A 286 3.73 -11.32 16.34
CA ASP A 286 3.58 -10.61 15.07
C ASP A 286 4.93 -10.59 14.37
N GLY A 287 5.10 -11.49 13.42
CA GLY A 287 6.30 -11.59 12.59
C GLY A 287 6.21 -10.61 11.40
N CYS A 288 7.26 -9.83 11.18
CA CYS A 288 7.32 -8.76 10.19
C CYS A 288 6.35 -7.60 10.49
N ALA A 289 6.29 -7.18 11.76
CA ALA A 289 5.31 -6.24 12.33
C ALA A 289 5.28 -4.84 11.66
N GLY A 290 6.36 -4.46 10.97
CA GLY A 290 6.45 -3.16 10.32
C GLY A 290 6.26 -2.02 11.31
N VAL A 291 5.39 -1.08 10.99
CA VAL A 291 5.05 0.08 11.84
C VAL A 291 3.95 -0.23 12.88
N GLY A 292 3.58 -1.50 13.05
CA GLY A 292 2.70 -1.95 14.12
C GLY A 292 1.19 -1.83 13.83
N GLY A 293 0.77 -1.69 12.57
CA GLY A 293 -0.66 -1.58 12.25
C GLY A 293 -1.47 -2.80 12.70
N LYS A 294 -1.03 -4.02 12.34
CA LYS A 294 -1.63 -5.28 12.77
C LYS A 294 -1.33 -5.59 14.23
N THR A 295 -0.11 -5.31 14.71
CA THR A 295 0.29 -5.45 16.13
C THR A 295 -0.67 -4.72 17.07
N CYS A 296 -0.94 -3.44 16.83
CA CYS A 296 -1.88 -2.66 17.63
C CYS A 296 -3.32 -3.15 17.48
N HIS A 297 -3.68 -3.72 16.33
CA HIS A 297 -4.99 -4.33 16.15
C HIS A 297 -5.12 -5.62 16.98
N LEU A 298 -4.09 -6.46 17.03
CA LEU A 298 -4.04 -7.64 17.92
C LEU A 298 -4.22 -7.22 19.40
N ALA A 299 -3.53 -6.17 19.84
CA ALA A 299 -3.69 -5.63 21.20
C ALA A 299 -5.12 -5.17 21.50
N SER A 300 -5.74 -4.49 20.54
CA SER A 300 -7.13 -4.03 20.62
C SER A 300 -8.12 -5.21 20.66
N LEU A 301 -7.95 -6.22 19.80
CA LEU A 301 -8.83 -7.40 19.73
C LEU A 301 -8.71 -8.31 20.97
N THR A 302 -7.63 -8.20 21.70
CA THR A 302 -7.39 -8.94 22.96
C THR A 302 -7.56 -8.08 24.21
N ASP A 303 -8.05 -6.84 24.05
CA ASP A 303 -8.26 -5.88 25.14
C ASP A 303 -7.01 -5.75 26.04
N ASN A 304 -5.82 -5.69 25.44
CA ASN A 304 -4.53 -5.71 26.16
C ASN A 304 -4.35 -6.90 27.15
N GLN A 305 -5.11 -7.98 27.01
CA GLN A 305 -4.99 -9.13 27.92
C GLN A 305 -3.86 -10.08 27.56
N ARG A 306 -3.28 -9.95 26.36
CA ARG A 306 -2.21 -10.83 25.89
C ARG A 306 -0.92 -10.06 25.62
N ASP A 307 0.21 -10.69 25.98
CA ASP A 307 1.51 -10.19 25.56
C ASP A 307 1.67 -10.40 24.05
N ILE A 308 2.21 -9.39 23.36
CA ILE A 308 2.47 -9.43 21.93
C ILE A 308 3.95 -9.14 21.69
N ASP A 309 4.65 -10.08 21.07
CA ASP A 309 6.00 -9.85 20.57
C ASP A 309 5.91 -9.39 19.11
N ALA A 310 6.29 -8.14 18.87
CA ALA A 310 6.32 -7.51 17.54
C ALA A 310 7.75 -7.53 17.00
N VAL A 311 7.96 -8.23 15.89
CA VAL A 311 9.29 -8.47 15.33
C VAL A 311 9.43 -7.84 13.95
N ASP A 312 10.51 -7.11 13.72
CA ASP A 312 10.92 -6.65 12.38
C ASP A 312 12.45 -6.56 12.33
N ILE A 313 13.01 -6.72 11.13
CA ILE A 313 14.45 -6.58 10.90
C ILE A 313 14.91 -5.11 10.93
N LEU A 314 13.99 -4.16 10.68
CA LEU A 314 14.29 -2.73 10.57
C LEU A 314 13.99 -2.00 11.89
N PRO A 315 15.03 -1.53 12.64
CA PRO A 315 14.85 -0.83 13.92
C PRO A 315 13.89 0.36 13.84
N ARG A 316 14.02 1.17 12.77
CA ARG A 316 13.18 2.37 12.58
C ARG A 316 11.69 2.07 12.44
N LYS A 317 11.31 0.93 11.87
CA LYS A 317 9.90 0.51 11.81
C LYS A 317 9.36 0.21 13.20
N LEU A 318 10.17 -0.45 14.04
CA LEU A 318 9.78 -0.78 15.41
C LEU A 318 9.77 0.46 16.33
N GLU A 319 10.55 1.50 16.05
CA GLU A 319 10.42 2.81 16.72
C GLU A 319 9.01 3.38 16.44
N LEU A 320 8.62 3.45 15.17
CA LEU A 320 7.28 3.89 14.78
C LEU A 320 6.18 2.99 15.35
N CYS A 321 6.43 1.68 15.47
CA CYS A 321 5.50 0.74 16.12
C CYS A 321 5.29 1.09 17.61
N ARG A 322 6.37 1.43 18.34
CA ARG A 322 6.26 1.86 19.75
C ARG A 322 5.48 3.16 19.90
N ASP A 323 5.76 4.16 19.06
CA ASP A 323 5.04 5.44 19.06
C ASP A 323 3.55 5.22 18.76
N HIS A 324 3.25 4.36 17.78
CA HIS A 324 1.89 3.98 17.43
C HIS A 324 1.18 3.25 18.57
N ALA A 325 1.85 2.27 19.19
CA ALA A 325 1.32 1.53 20.34
C ALA A 325 1.03 2.47 21.54
N HIS A 326 1.94 3.39 21.84
CA HIS A 326 1.76 4.38 22.91
C HIS A 326 0.53 5.27 22.65
N ARG A 327 0.41 5.83 21.44
CA ARG A 327 -0.74 6.67 21.05
C ARG A 327 -2.06 5.90 21.17
N LEU A 328 -2.08 4.64 20.75
CA LEU A 328 -3.27 3.79 20.76
C LEU A 328 -3.55 3.14 22.12
N GLY A 329 -2.69 3.30 23.14
CA GLY A 329 -2.90 2.69 24.46
C GLY A 329 -2.65 1.20 24.52
N CYS A 330 -1.83 0.68 23.62
CA CYS A 330 -1.41 -0.72 23.66
C CYS A 330 -0.29 -0.88 24.68
N THR A 331 -0.54 -1.65 25.75
CA THR A 331 0.35 -1.70 26.92
C THR A 331 1.21 -2.95 27.01
N ARG A 332 0.88 -4.00 26.23
CA ARG A 332 1.54 -5.32 26.34
C ARG A 332 2.27 -5.72 25.05
N ILE A 333 2.90 -4.76 24.38
CA ILE A 333 3.69 -4.98 23.18
C ILE A 333 5.18 -4.91 23.52
N ARG A 334 5.93 -5.94 23.17
CA ARG A 334 7.39 -6.00 23.20
C ARG A 334 7.93 -6.00 21.78
N THR A 335 8.71 -4.99 21.42
CA THR A 335 9.35 -4.90 20.09
C THR A 335 10.72 -5.60 20.11
N ILE A 336 11.00 -6.41 19.09
CA ILE A 336 12.22 -7.20 18.95
C ILE A 336 12.83 -6.97 17.58
N VAL A 337 13.99 -6.32 17.53
CA VAL A 337 14.76 -6.14 16.28
C VAL A 337 15.56 -7.41 16.03
N THR A 338 15.17 -8.19 15.03
CA THR A 338 15.89 -9.42 14.66
C THR A 338 15.48 -9.90 13.27
N ASP A 339 16.35 -10.68 12.66
CA ASP A 339 16.02 -11.47 11.48
C ASP A 339 15.36 -12.78 11.93
N LEU A 340 14.08 -12.95 11.58
CA LEU A 340 13.31 -14.14 11.92
C LEU A 340 13.79 -15.43 11.24
N THR A 341 14.56 -15.33 10.18
CA THR A 341 15.14 -16.51 9.53
C THR A 341 16.27 -17.15 10.35
N LEU A 342 16.83 -16.39 11.32
CA LEU A 342 17.93 -16.87 12.14
C LEU A 342 17.43 -17.71 13.33
N PRO A 343 18.09 -18.84 13.65
CA PRO A 343 17.74 -19.67 14.81
C PRO A 343 17.98 -18.96 16.15
N THR A 344 18.85 -17.95 16.17
CA THR A 344 19.23 -17.17 17.36
C THR A 344 18.27 -16.04 17.70
N ALA A 345 17.18 -15.85 16.92
CA ALA A 345 16.19 -14.83 17.21
C ALA A 345 15.65 -14.96 18.65
N PRO A 346 15.64 -13.87 19.48
CA PRO A 346 15.35 -13.93 20.92
C PRO A 346 13.84 -14.03 21.20
N LEU A 347 13.21 -15.00 20.58
CA LEU A 347 11.77 -15.28 20.69
C LEU A 347 11.46 -16.14 21.91
N ARG A 348 10.22 -16.08 22.37
CA ARG A 348 9.70 -17.04 23.36
C ARG A 348 9.78 -18.47 22.79
N LYS A 349 9.73 -19.47 23.68
CA LYS A 349 9.75 -20.89 23.29
C LYS A 349 8.60 -21.22 22.33
N SER A 350 7.40 -20.73 22.64
CA SER A 350 6.20 -20.91 21.82
C SER A 350 5.15 -19.82 22.05
N TYR A 351 4.21 -19.70 21.11
CA TYR A 351 3.12 -18.74 21.11
C TYR A 351 1.79 -19.44 20.87
N ALA A 352 0.71 -18.85 21.44
CA ALA A 352 -0.66 -19.32 21.21
C ALA A 352 -1.14 -19.02 19.78
N ALA A 353 -0.72 -17.87 19.26
CA ALA A 353 -1.00 -17.47 17.89
C ALA A 353 0.23 -16.77 17.30
N VAL A 354 0.42 -16.96 16.02
CA VAL A 354 1.47 -16.30 15.22
C VAL A 354 0.82 -15.68 14.00
N LEU A 355 0.99 -14.38 13.84
CA LEU A 355 0.70 -13.66 12.60
C LEU A 355 2.01 -13.49 11.84
N LEU A 356 2.08 -13.98 10.61
CA LEU A 356 3.15 -13.72 9.66
C LEU A 356 2.59 -12.91 8.49
N ASP A 357 2.71 -11.59 8.57
CA ASP A 357 2.47 -10.68 7.44
C ASP A 357 3.75 -10.59 6.63
N ALA A 358 3.94 -11.54 5.72
CA ALA A 358 5.24 -11.78 5.10
C ALA A 358 5.62 -10.67 4.11
N PRO A 359 6.92 -10.32 4.00
CA PRO A 359 7.40 -9.45 2.94
C PRO A 359 7.07 -10.05 1.57
N CYS A 360 6.49 -9.24 0.68
CA CYS A 360 5.94 -9.69 -0.60
C CYS A 360 6.09 -8.62 -1.69
N SER A 361 5.68 -8.95 -2.90
CA SER A 361 5.72 -8.05 -4.05
C SER A 361 4.85 -6.80 -3.91
N GLY A 362 3.84 -6.82 -3.04
CA GLY A 362 2.91 -5.71 -2.86
C GLY A 362 1.99 -5.47 -4.06
N THR A 363 1.75 -6.46 -4.89
CA THR A 363 0.87 -6.32 -6.07
C THR A 363 -0.59 -6.02 -5.72
N GLY A 364 -1.00 -6.30 -4.49
CA GLY A 364 -2.33 -5.93 -3.99
C GLY A 364 -2.48 -4.46 -3.58
N VAL A 365 -1.37 -3.74 -3.34
CA VAL A 365 -1.37 -2.36 -2.83
C VAL A 365 -0.93 -1.32 -3.86
N LEU A 366 -1.01 -1.62 -5.15
CA LEU A 366 -0.59 -0.73 -6.25
C LEU A 366 -1.37 0.59 -6.32
N ARG A 367 -2.56 0.68 -5.71
CA ARG A 367 -3.29 1.96 -5.56
C ARG A 367 -2.54 2.93 -4.65
N ARG A 368 -1.90 2.42 -3.58
CA ARG A 368 -1.15 3.19 -2.57
C ARG A 368 0.30 3.40 -2.96
N HIS A 369 0.87 2.43 -3.67
CA HIS A 369 2.27 2.37 -4.06
C HIS A 369 2.38 2.22 -5.58
N PRO A 370 1.95 3.24 -6.37
CA PRO A 370 1.97 3.16 -7.83
C PRO A 370 3.37 2.98 -8.41
N GLU A 371 4.41 3.40 -7.69
CA GLU A 371 5.81 3.17 -8.04
C GLU A 371 6.18 1.68 -8.11
N ALA A 372 5.52 0.84 -7.32
CA ALA A 372 5.82 -0.59 -7.28
C ALA A 372 5.55 -1.28 -8.63
N ARG A 373 4.63 -0.75 -9.45
CA ARG A 373 4.40 -1.26 -10.81
C ARG A 373 5.58 -1.09 -11.75
N LEU A 374 6.43 -0.09 -11.49
CA LEU A 374 7.58 0.25 -12.34
C LEU A 374 8.85 -0.53 -11.96
N LYS A 375 8.89 -1.07 -10.74
CA LYS A 375 10.01 -1.84 -10.19
C LYS A 375 9.51 -3.19 -9.69
N LEU A 376 9.33 -4.12 -10.62
CA LEU A 376 8.92 -5.48 -10.25
C LEU A 376 10.00 -6.12 -9.38
N PRO A 377 9.65 -6.57 -8.16
CA PRO A 377 10.59 -7.28 -7.31
C PRO A 377 10.92 -8.65 -7.94
N LYS A 378 12.07 -9.19 -7.55
CA LYS A 378 12.45 -10.55 -7.93
C LYS A 378 11.59 -11.55 -7.16
N LEU A 379 10.59 -12.09 -7.81
CA LEU A 379 9.59 -12.96 -7.21
C LEU A 379 10.22 -14.20 -6.56
N ASP A 380 11.22 -14.80 -7.20
CA ASP A 380 11.90 -15.99 -6.68
C ASP A 380 12.61 -15.72 -5.35
N GLU A 381 13.25 -14.55 -5.18
CA GLU A 381 13.89 -14.16 -3.93
C GLU A 381 12.85 -13.98 -2.81
N LEU A 382 11.70 -13.36 -3.14
CA LEU A 382 10.62 -13.15 -2.17
C LEU A 382 9.97 -14.46 -1.74
N THR A 383 9.64 -15.34 -2.69
CA THR A 383 9.01 -16.62 -2.39
C THR A 383 9.94 -17.52 -1.58
N ALA A 384 11.24 -17.53 -1.89
CA ALA A 384 12.23 -18.24 -1.07
C ALA A 384 12.34 -17.68 0.36
N LEU A 385 12.25 -16.35 0.53
CA LEU A 385 12.24 -15.72 1.86
C LEU A 385 10.97 -16.10 2.63
N GLN A 386 9.80 -16.03 1.99
CA GLN A 386 8.52 -16.40 2.58
C GLN A 386 8.52 -17.85 3.07
N ALA A 387 9.04 -18.77 2.26
CA ALA A 387 9.20 -20.18 2.66
C ALA A 387 10.07 -20.31 3.91
N ARG A 388 11.25 -19.68 3.96
CA ARG A 388 12.13 -19.73 5.15
C ARG A 388 11.44 -19.14 6.39
N LEU A 389 10.70 -18.04 6.25
CA LEU A 389 9.95 -17.43 7.35
C LEU A 389 8.86 -18.38 7.87
N LEU A 390 8.07 -18.99 6.97
CA LEU A 390 7.05 -19.99 7.35
C LEU A 390 7.66 -21.17 8.12
N GLU A 391 8.72 -21.78 7.59
CA GLU A 391 9.44 -22.88 8.26
C GLU A 391 9.89 -22.49 9.67
N ARG A 392 10.47 -21.32 9.80
CA ARG A 392 10.99 -20.85 11.07
C ARG A 392 9.90 -20.58 12.09
N ILE A 393 8.83 -19.92 11.67
CA ILE A 393 7.72 -19.50 12.54
C ILE A 393 6.86 -20.71 12.95
N ALA A 394 6.68 -21.69 12.08
CA ALA A 394 5.94 -22.91 12.38
C ALA A 394 6.45 -23.60 13.67
N THR A 395 7.76 -23.59 13.89
CA THR A 395 8.37 -24.17 15.12
C THR A 395 7.97 -23.42 16.39
N LYS A 396 7.47 -22.19 16.26
CA LYS A 396 7.07 -21.31 17.38
C LYS A 396 5.58 -21.37 17.71
N VAL A 397 4.76 -21.97 16.86
CA VAL A 397 3.35 -22.22 17.15
C VAL A 397 3.25 -23.40 18.10
N MET A 398 2.59 -23.24 19.24
CA MET A 398 2.40 -24.35 20.19
C MET A 398 1.35 -25.35 19.65
N PRO A 399 1.34 -26.60 20.13
CA PRO A 399 0.24 -27.54 19.87
C PRO A 399 -1.11 -26.92 20.25
N GLY A 400 -2.12 -27.00 19.36
CA GLY A 400 -3.41 -26.32 19.49
C GLY A 400 -3.39 -24.82 19.17
N GLY A 401 -2.21 -24.24 18.95
CA GLY A 401 -2.04 -22.85 18.55
C GLY A 401 -2.32 -22.61 17.06
N VAL A 402 -2.34 -21.36 16.66
CA VAL A 402 -2.75 -20.91 15.33
C VAL A 402 -1.62 -20.13 14.64
N LEU A 403 -1.42 -20.40 13.35
CA LEU A 403 -0.60 -19.64 12.43
C LEU A 403 -1.49 -18.94 11.41
N LEU A 404 -1.41 -17.63 11.33
CA LEU A 404 -2.01 -16.84 10.25
C LEU A 404 -0.88 -16.35 9.33
N TYR A 405 -0.87 -16.83 8.11
CA TYR A 405 -0.02 -16.32 7.03
C TYR A 405 -0.79 -15.29 6.23
N SER A 406 -0.17 -14.15 5.92
CA SER A 406 -0.75 -13.14 5.04
C SER A 406 0.30 -12.46 4.16
N VAL A 407 -0.14 -12.02 2.98
CA VAL A 407 0.62 -11.19 2.04
C VAL A 407 -0.30 -10.16 1.40
N CYS A 408 0.19 -8.94 1.21
CA CYS A 408 -0.49 -7.91 0.41
C CYS A 408 -0.17 -8.09 -1.09
N SER A 409 -0.19 -9.33 -1.55
CA SER A 409 0.05 -9.74 -2.93
C SER A 409 -1.13 -10.51 -3.48
N LEU A 410 -1.40 -10.31 -4.76
CA LEU A 410 -2.40 -11.08 -5.51
C LEU A 410 -1.80 -12.31 -6.21
N LEU A 411 -0.45 -12.41 -6.25
CA LEU A 411 0.23 -13.45 -7.03
C LEU A 411 0.11 -14.83 -6.36
N PRO A 412 -0.32 -15.87 -7.11
CA PRO A 412 -0.46 -17.23 -6.58
C PRO A 412 0.83 -17.80 -5.98
N ALA A 413 1.98 -17.41 -6.53
CA ALA A 413 3.29 -17.86 -6.05
C ALA A 413 3.60 -17.40 -4.60
N GLU A 414 3.05 -16.26 -4.17
CA GLU A 414 3.24 -15.71 -2.82
C GLU A 414 2.12 -16.10 -1.84
N GLY A 415 1.00 -16.59 -2.34
CA GLY A 415 -0.16 -17.00 -1.55
C GLY A 415 -0.39 -18.52 -1.58
N PRO A 416 -1.32 -19.01 -2.41
CA PRO A 416 -1.73 -20.42 -2.44
C PRO A 416 -0.56 -21.39 -2.61
N ALA A 417 0.41 -21.09 -3.47
CA ALA A 417 1.55 -21.97 -3.72
C ALA A 417 2.44 -22.14 -2.48
N GLN A 418 2.67 -21.05 -1.71
CA GLN A 418 3.42 -21.11 -0.45
C GLN A 418 2.74 -22.03 0.56
N ILE A 419 1.42 -21.89 0.71
CA ILE A 419 0.66 -22.66 1.68
C ILE A 419 0.58 -24.13 1.27
N THR A 420 0.36 -24.44 0.00
CA THR A 420 0.36 -25.82 -0.50
C THR A 420 1.71 -26.49 -0.25
N ALA A 421 2.80 -25.80 -0.58
CA ALA A 421 4.15 -26.30 -0.32
C ALA A 421 4.47 -26.45 1.18
N PHE A 422 3.98 -25.54 2.02
CA PHE A 422 4.13 -25.62 3.47
C PHE A 422 3.38 -26.81 4.05
N LEU A 423 2.10 -26.97 3.74
CA LEU A 423 1.27 -28.06 4.26
C LEU A 423 1.76 -29.44 3.83
N SER A 424 2.38 -29.57 2.65
CA SER A 424 2.98 -30.85 2.22
C SER A 424 4.16 -31.30 3.09
N ARG A 425 4.86 -30.36 3.73
CA ARG A 425 6.00 -30.64 4.62
C ARG A 425 5.62 -30.66 6.10
N HIS A 426 4.48 -30.05 6.45
CA HIS A 426 4.02 -29.88 7.84
C HIS A 426 2.61 -30.45 8.02
N PRO A 427 2.47 -31.80 8.02
CA PRO A 427 1.16 -32.44 8.17
C PRO A 427 0.51 -32.19 9.53
N GLU A 428 1.28 -31.72 10.53
CA GLU A 428 0.77 -31.28 11.82
C GLU A 428 -0.03 -29.96 11.75
N PHE A 429 0.00 -29.23 10.64
CA PHE A 429 -0.82 -28.04 10.42
C PHE A 429 -2.01 -28.38 9.52
N VAL A 430 -3.18 -27.91 9.92
CA VAL A 430 -4.41 -28.06 9.15
C VAL A 430 -5.06 -26.71 8.91
N PRO A 431 -5.67 -26.45 7.74
CA PRO A 431 -6.45 -25.24 7.51
C PRO A 431 -7.56 -25.11 8.56
N LEU A 432 -7.72 -23.89 9.09
CA LEU A 432 -8.76 -23.54 10.06
C LEU A 432 -9.64 -22.41 9.49
N PRO A 433 -10.69 -22.72 8.72
CA PRO A 433 -11.56 -21.73 8.12
C PRO A 433 -12.34 -20.93 9.18
N PRO A 434 -12.82 -19.72 8.86
CA PRO A 434 -13.87 -19.09 9.66
C PRO A 434 -15.17 -19.89 9.56
N SER A 435 -16.08 -19.66 10.50
CA SER A 435 -17.42 -20.29 10.47
C SER A 435 -18.13 -19.96 9.15
N PRO A 436 -18.72 -20.94 8.47
CA PRO A 436 -19.39 -20.73 7.18
C PRO A 436 -20.63 -19.83 7.28
N VAL A 437 -21.13 -19.60 8.47
CA VAL A 437 -22.25 -18.69 8.75
C VAL A 437 -21.79 -17.29 9.15
N ASP A 438 -20.48 -17.03 9.21
CA ASP A 438 -19.96 -15.69 9.52
C ASP A 438 -20.17 -14.74 8.32
N PRO A 439 -21.08 -13.74 8.47
CA PRO A 439 -21.41 -12.85 7.37
C PRO A 439 -20.24 -11.97 6.93
N LEU A 440 -19.25 -11.75 7.80
CA LEU A 440 -18.07 -10.97 7.46
C LEU A 440 -17.22 -11.65 6.37
N PHE A 441 -17.11 -12.97 6.40
CA PHE A 441 -16.23 -13.71 5.49
C PHE A 441 -16.98 -14.36 4.31
N TYR A 442 -18.25 -14.73 4.49
CA TYR A 442 -19.03 -15.44 3.49
C TYR A 442 -20.28 -14.67 3.00
N GLY A 443 -20.58 -13.53 3.62
CA GLY A 443 -21.74 -12.71 3.24
C GLY A 443 -21.46 -11.75 2.07
N GLY A 444 -22.54 -11.27 1.46
CA GLY A 444 -22.49 -10.22 0.44
C GLY A 444 -22.24 -10.73 -0.98
N PRO A 445 -22.24 -9.81 -1.96
CA PRO A 445 -22.13 -10.14 -3.40
C PRO A 445 -20.71 -10.56 -3.82
N SER A 446 -19.71 -10.30 -3.00
CA SER A 446 -18.30 -10.64 -3.24
C SER A 446 -17.73 -11.23 -1.96
N PRO A 447 -17.98 -12.51 -1.67
CA PRO A 447 -17.47 -13.14 -0.46
C PRO A 447 -15.95 -13.10 -0.41
N LEU A 448 -15.42 -12.96 0.81
CA LEU A 448 -13.95 -12.87 1.05
C LEU A 448 -13.28 -14.23 0.96
N CYS A 449 -14.03 -15.31 1.24
CA CYS A 449 -13.58 -16.69 1.11
C CYS A 449 -14.19 -17.32 -0.15
N GLU A 450 -13.34 -17.67 -1.10
CA GLU A 450 -13.78 -18.26 -2.36
C GLU A 450 -14.12 -19.76 -2.18
N SER A 451 -15.12 -20.26 -2.94
CA SER A 451 -15.54 -21.68 -2.91
C SER A 451 -14.43 -22.65 -3.35
N GLN A 452 -13.52 -22.21 -4.20
CA GLN A 452 -12.39 -23.02 -4.68
C GLN A 452 -11.24 -23.11 -3.69
N SER A 453 -11.14 -22.17 -2.74
CA SER A 453 -10.16 -22.16 -1.66
C SER A 453 -10.85 -21.72 -0.36
N PRO A 454 -11.75 -22.56 0.20
CA PRO A 454 -12.62 -22.18 1.31
C PRO A 454 -11.87 -21.78 2.60
N PHE A 455 -10.56 -21.98 2.63
CA PHE A 455 -9.71 -21.68 3.78
C PHE A 455 -8.92 -20.39 3.66
N ALA A 456 -8.98 -19.70 2.53
CA ALA A 456 -8.21 -18.48 2.28
C ALA A 456 -9.13 -17.26 2.16
N LEU A 457 -8.78 -16.20 2.90
CA LEU A 457 -9.31 -14.86 2.67
C LEU A 457 -8.59 -14.27 1.47
N ARG A 458 -9.35 -13.76 0.51
CA ARG A 458 -8.84 -12.99 -0.64
C ARG A 458 -9.63 -11.70 -0.78
N THR A 459 -8.92 -10.59 -0.91
CA THR A 459 -9.51 -9.29 -1.22
C THR A 459 -8.94 -8.74 -2.51
N PHE A 460 -9.76 -7.99 -3.24
CA PHE A 460 -9.39 -7.38 -4.50
C PHE A 460 -9.84 -5.93 -4.55
N PRO A 461 -9.03 -4.99 -5.04
CA PRO A 461 -9.39 -3.57 -5.10
C PRO A 461 -10.70 -3.26 -5.85
N HIS A 462 -11.00 -4.00 -6.90
CA HIS A 462 -12.20 -3.82 -7.72
C HIS A 462 -13.47 -4.48 -7.13
N ARG A 463 -13.30 -5.44 -6.22
CA ARG A 463 -14.43 -6.16 -5.61
C ARG A 463 -14.86 -5.56 -4.27
N GLN A 464 -13.91 -5.28 -3.37
CA GLN A 464 -14.18 -4.85 -1.99
C GLN A 464 -13.83 -3.38 -1.71
N ASN A 465 -13.34 -2.62 -2.69
CA ASN A 465 -12.80 -1.28 -2.47
C ASN A 465 -11.77 -1.22 -1.33
N ALA A 466 -10.90 -2.22 -1.25
CA ALA A 466 -9.83 -2.39 -0.27
C ALA A 466 -8.53 -2.76 -0.96
N ASP A 467 -7.43 -2.85 -0.23
CA ASP A 467 -6.19 -3.40 -0.79
C ASP A 467 -6.35 -4.90 -1.10
N GLY A 468 -5.54 -5.41 -2.03
CA GLY A 468 -5.52 -6.83 -2.35
C GLY A 468 -4.69 -7.62 -1.35
N PHE A 469 -5.29 -8.64 -0.73
CA PHE A 469 -4.62 -9.53 0.22
C PHE A 469 -4.96 -10.98 -0.05
N TYR A 470 -4.02 -11.84 0.34
CA TYR A 470 -4.25 -13.26 0.56
C TYR A 470 -3.91 -13.58 2.01
N ALA A 471 -4.77 -14.31 2.72
CA ALA A 471 -4.48 -14.79 4.06
C ALA A 471 -5.10 -16.15 4.33
N VAL A 472 -4.39 -16.98 5.09
CA VAL A 472 -4.86 -18.29 5.50
C VAL A 472 -4.54 -18.53 6.98
N ARG A 473 -5.50 -19.08 7.70
CA ARG A 473 -5.38 -19.48 9.09
C ARG A 473 -5.19 -21.00 9.17
N LEU A 474 -4.12 -21.42 9.86
CA LEU A 474 -3.75 -22.81 10.06
C LEU A 474 -3.70 -23.11 11.56
N GLN A 475 -4.18 -24.28 11.98
CA GLN A 475 -4.03 -24.75 13.36
C GLN A 475 -2.98 -25.84 13.42
N ARG A 476 -2.10 -25.77 14.42
CA ARG A 476 -1.20 -26.87 14.74
C ARG A 476 -1.93 -27.91 15.57
N ALA A 477 -1.98 -29.15 15.12
CA ALA A 477 -2.63 -30.24 15.81
C ALA A 477 -2.11 -30.42 17.27
N CYS A 478 -3.01 -30.71 18.17
CA CYS A 478 -2.61 -31.17 19.49
C CYS A 478 -1.96 -32.55 19.33
N THR A 479 -0.71 -32.72 19.74
CA THR A 479 -0.11 -34.05 19.84
C THR A 479 -0.87 -34.84 20.91
N THR A 480 -1.86 -35.62 20.49
CA THR A 480 -2.29 -36.76 21.31
C THR A 480 -1.12 -37.73 21.30
N ARG A 481 -0.37 -37.84 22.40
CA ARG A 481 0.43 -39.04 22.61
C ARG A 481 -0.55 -40.22 22.50
N PRO A 482 -0.31 -41.21 21.64
CA PRO A 482 -1.01 -42.47 21.80
C PRO A 482 -0.68 -42.93 23.22
N THR A 483 -1.70 -43.04 24.09
CA THR A 483 -1.62 -43.78 25.33
C THR A 483 -1.41 -45.23 24.92
N GLY A 484 -0.13 -45.65 24.86
CA GLY A 484 0.25 -47.04 24.78
C GLY A 484 0.03 -47.73 26.12
#